data_01df2b2511dc9a7afc6d4755e7342656
#
_entry.id   01df2b2511dc9a7afc6d4755e7342656
#
_cell.length_a   1.000
_cell.length_b   1.000
_cell.length_c   1.000
_cell.angle_alpha   90.00
_cell.angle_beta   90.00
_cell.angle_gamma   90.00
#
_symmetry.space_group_name_H-M   'P 1'
#
loop_
_entity.id
_entity.type
_entity.pdbx_description
1 polymer ?
#
loop_
_entity_poly.entity_id
_entity_poly.type
_entity_poly.pdbx_seq_one_letter_code
_entity_poly.pdbx_strand_id
1 'polypeptide(L)'
;MNNFGRVAEIQTGTKSFSSKDFTIEFTVPFDNDLLPNESEIKIYNLSDSTLAKIELNQTLLINAGYEGDTGMILHGYISEVKTAWNGVDKETTIHVLDSDDLSSRKLEDVAYAEGTRASFILQEMAGQLGLPLAQFYLNQDVQYDGGYTASGDVTDIIKKIAADCGTSAYINKGQLYIRNLRHGADDVIELSQDTGLIGRPEPFKEESFSGMKLKSQLQHRITTASVIRLLSRQKEATLHIRKGSHKMTSSDFVTEMEGIYP
;
A
#
# COMPACT_ATOMS: atom_id res chain seq x y z
N MET A 1 5.42 -20.85 -10.95
CA MET A 1 5.68 -19.49 -11.51
C MET A 1 7.12 -19.45 -12.02
N ASN A 2 7.33 -18.97 -13.24
CA ASN A 2 8.68 -18.73 -13.74
C ASN A 2 9.12 -17.34 -13.28
N ASN A 3 9.91 -17.27 -12.22
CA ASN A 3 10.40 -16.00 -11.65
C ASN A 3 11.73 -15.60 -12.30
N PHE A 4 11.75 -15.53 -13.64
CA PHE A 4 12.88 -15.09 -14.45
C PHE A 4 12.57 -13.80 -15.18
N GLY A 5 13.62 -13.01 -15.49
CA GLY A 5 13.44 -11.76 -16.20
C GLY A 5 12.72 -10.72 -15.34
N ARG A 6 13.43 -10.12 -14.37
CA ARG A 6 12.90 -9.00 -13.56
C ARG A 6 12.51 -7.84 -14.45
N VAL A 7 11.29 -7.33 -14.28
CA VAL A 7 10.76 -6.21 -15.06
C VAL A 7 10.17 -5.19 -14.12
N ALA A 8 10.54 -3.93 -14.33
CA ALA A 8 9.90 -2.78 -13.72
C ALA A 8 9.69 -1.70 -14.78
N GLU A 9 8.48 -1.16 -14.83
CA GLU A 9 8.09 -0.08 -15.72
C GLU A 9 7.48 1.04 -14.90
N ILE A 10 8.02 2.25 -15.06
CA ILE A 10 7.55 3.47 -14.40
C ILE A 10 6.92 4.34 -15.47
N GLN A 11 5.72 4.85 -15.22
CA GLN A 11 5.02 5.76 -16.11
C GLN A 11 4.65 7.03 -15.34
N THR A 12 4.98 8.20 -15.92
CA THR A 12 4.57 9.49 -15.40
C THR A 12 4.39 10.49 -16.53
N GLY A 13 3.27 11.20 -16.57
CA GLY A 13 2.92 12.07 -17.67
C GLY A 13 2.98 11.34 -19.03
N THR A 14 3.82 11.82 -19.94
CA THR A 14 4.07 11.20 -21.26
C THR A 14 5.32 10.31 -21.28
N LYS A 15 5.95 10.07 -20.13
CA LYS A 15 7.22 9.33 -20.03
C LYS A 15 7.00 7.93 -19.49
N SER A 16 7.77 6.99 -20.04
CA SER A 16 7.90 5.63 -19.54
C SER A 16 9.37 5.28 -19.40
N PHE A 17 9.71 4.63 -18.29
CA PHE A 17 11.07 4.16 -17.97
C PHE A 17 11.00 2.67 -17.69
N SER A 18 11.81 1.89 -18.43
CA SER A 18 11.92 0.45 -18.26
C SER A 18 13.23 0.09 -17.56
N SER A 19 13.19 -0.88 -16.66
CA SER A 19 14.40 -1.46 -16.05
C SER A 19 15.30 -2.18 -17.06
N LYS A 20 14.87 -2.35 -18.32
CA LYS A 20 15.69 -2.85 -19.43
C LYS A 20 16.62 -1.78 -19.99
N ASP A 21 16.20 -0.51 -19.88
CA ASP A 21 16.91 0.64 -20.48
C ASP A 21 17.60 1.51 -19.43
N PHE A 22 17.09 1.51 -18.19
CA PHE A 22 17.55 2.34 -17.10
C PHE A 22 17.88 1.49 -15.86
N THR A 23 18.88 1.95 -15.09
CA THR A 23 19.04 1.48 -13.72
C THR A 23 17.94 2.12 -12.87
N ILE A 24 17.08 1.29 -12.31
CA ILE A 24 15.92 1.70 -11.51
C ILE A 24 16.02 1.00 -10.15
N GLU A 25 15.81 1.77 -9.09
CA GLU A 25 15.61 1.25 -7.74
C GLU A 25 14.33 1.83 -7.16
N PHE A 26 13.63 1.08 -6.31
CA PHE A 26 12.46 1.58 -5.62
C PHE A 26 12.21 0.87 -4.28
N THR A 27 11.54 1.58 -3.39
CA THR A 27 10.86 1.02 -2.23
C THR A 27 9.43 1.54 -2.21
N VAL A 28 8.46 0.63 -2.31
CA VAL A 28 7.02 0.91 -2.35
C VAL A 28 6.37 0.25 -1.15
N PRO A 29 6.11 0.99 -0.05
CA PRO A 29 5.42 0.47 1.12
C PRO A 29 3.92 0.30 0.87
N PHE A 30 3.29 -0.54 1.68
CA PHE A 30 1.85 -0.67 1.82
C PHE A 30 1.54 -1.08 3.28
N ASP A 31 0.49 -0.51 3.86
CA ASP A 31 0.11 -0.79 5.24
C ASP A 31 -1.41 -0.68 5.47
N ASN A 32 -1.81 -0.74 6.74
CA ASN A 32 -3.21 -0.75 7.14
C ASN A 32 -3.63 0.55 7.87
N ASP A 33 -3.04 1.68 7.54
CA ASP A 33 -3.44 2.97 8.08
C ASP A 33 -3.97 3.94 7.02
N LEU A 34 -4.41 5.11 7.46
CA LEU A 34 -5.01 6.15 6.62
C LEU A 34 -4.04 7.29 6.30
N LEU A 35 -2.76 7.13 6.64
CA LEU A 35 -1.74 8.07 6.22
C LEU A 35 -1.25 7.69 4.82
N PRO A 36 -1.02 8.67 3.93
CA PRO A 36 -0.44 8.37 2.63
C PRO A 36 0.93 7.69 2.78
N ASN A 37 1.09 6.54 2.10
CA ASN A 37 2.38 5.87 2.02
C ASN A 37 3.32 6.63 1.09
N GLU A 38 4.55 6.90 1.55
CA GLU A 38 5.58 7.51 0.72
C GLU A 38 6.47 6.43 0.09
N SER A 39 6.53 6.42 -1.23
CA SER A 39 7.41 5.56 -2.01
C SER A 39 8.62 6.36 -2.49
N GLU A 40 9.80 5.73 -2.45
CA GLU A 40 11.04 6.28 -3.00
C GLU A 40 11.42 5.54 -4.28
N ILE A 41 11.66 6.28 -5.36
CA ILE A 41 12.07 5.77 -6.66
C ILE A 41 13.36 6.47 -7.10
N LYS A 42 14.36 5.70 -7.52
CA LYS A 42 15.60 6.21 -8.08
C LYS A 42 15.74 5.78 -9.50
N ILE A 43 16.05 6.72 -10.38
CA ILE A 43 16.35 6.48 -11.79
C ILE A 43 17.68 7.16 -12.12
N TYR A 44 18.58 6.39 -12.69
CA TYR A 44 19.93 6.86 -12.97
C TYR A 44 20.08 7.42 -14.38
N ASN A 45 20.91 8.46 -14.51
CA ASN A 45 21.37 9.03 -15.77
C ASN A 45 20.26 9.58 -16.70
N LEU A 46 19.20 10.16 -16.12
CA LEU A 46 18.17 10.87 -16.88
C LEU A 46 18.76 12.13 -17.53
N SER A 47 18.37 12.39 -18.79
CA SER A 47 18.73 13.63 -19.49
C SER A 47 17.97 14.83 -18.90
N ASP A 48 18.54 16.04 -19.01
CA ASP A 48 17.89 17.26 -18.52
C ASP A 48 16.54 17.52 -19.21
N SER A 49 16.43 17.17 -20.49
CA SER A 49 15.17 17.27 -21.25
C SER A 49 14.10 16.27 -20.77
N THR A 50 14.50 15.18 -20.15
CA THR A 50 13.58 14.21 -19.51
C THR A 50 13.18 14.71 -18.12
N LEU A 51 14.15 15.18 -17.34
CA LEU A 51 13.90 15.73 -16.00
C LEU A 51 12.93 16.90 -16.03
N ALA A 52 13.05 17.81 -17.01
CA ALA A 52 12.14 18.94 -17.18
C ALA A 52 10.67 18.56 -17.46
N LYS A 53 10.37 17.27 -17.67
CA LYS A 53 8.99 16.75 -17.90
C LYS A 53 8.44 15.96 -16.73
N ILE A 54 9.22 15.81 -15.66
CA ILE A 54 8.79 15.19 -14.41
C ILE A 54 8.41 16.32 -13.46
N GLU A 55 7.13 16.49 -13.22
CA GLU A 55 6.60 17.63 -12.47
C GLU A 55 5.93 17.16 -11.17
N LEU A 56 5.90 18.03 -10.17
CA LEU A 56 5.17 17.77 -8.93
C LEU A 56 3.67 17.59 -9.21
N ASN A 57 3.01 16.78 -8.42
CA ASN A 57 1.60 16.40 -8.51
C ASN A 57 1.21 15.62 -9.78
N GLN A 58 2.17 15.28 -10.66
CA GLN A 58 1.90 14.31 -11.72
C GLN A 58 1.68 12.92 -11.12
N THR A 59 0.75 12.18 -11.74
CA THR A 59 0.56 10.76 -11.43
C THR A 59 1.79 9.95 -11.83
N LEU A 60 2.23 9.06 -10.95
CA LEU A 60 3.26 8.08 -11.22
C LEU A 60 2.74 6.67 -10.92
N LEU A 61 2.96 5.77 -11.88
CA LEU A 61 2.59 4.37 -11.81
C LEU A 61 3.84 3.50 -11.88
N ILE A 62 3.88 2.42 -11.09
CA ILE A 62 4.89 1.37 -11.22
C ILE A 62 4.20 0.03 -11.46
N ASN A 63 4.55 -0.61 -12.58
CA ASN A 63 4.28 -2.01 -12.81
C ASN A 63 5.58 -2.79 -12.61
N ALA A 64 5.55 -3.84 -11.79
CA ALA A 64 6.72 -4.67 -11.54
C ALA A 64 6.35 -6.15 -11.42
N GLY A 65 7.34 -7.01 -11.66
CA GLY A 65 7.19 -8.46 -11.62
C GLY A 65 8.23 -9.17 -12.48
N TYR A 66 7.81 -10.26 -13.08
CA TYR A 66 8.65 -11.07 -13.96
C TYR A 66 8.07 -11.11 -15.36
N GLU A 67 8.87 -11.47 -16.37
CA GLU A 67 8.41 -11.56 -17.75
C GLU A 67 7.16 -12.45 -17.85
N GLY A 68 6.08 -11.89 -18.39
CA GLY A 68 4.78 -12.56 -18.48
C GLY A 68 3.91 -12.49 -17.22
N ASP A 69 4.40 -11.95 -16.09
CA ASP A 69 3.63 -11.79 -14.85
C ASP A 69 4.03 -10.50 -14.12
N THR A 70 3.55 -9.38 -14.63
CA THR A 70 3.74 -8.05 -14.04
C THR A 70 2.40 -7.45 -13.65
N GLY A 71 2.43 -6.55 -12.67
CA GLY A 71 1.24 -5.82 -12.25
C GLY A 71 1.58 -4.56 -11.47
N MET A 72 0.58 -3.73 -11.28
CA MET A 72 0.71 -2.43 -10.63
C MET A 72 0.98 -2.60 -9.13
N ILE A 73 2.14 -2.09 -8.70
CA ILE A 73 2.53 -2.04 -7.28
C ILE A 73 2.38 -0.64 -6.68
N LEU A 74 2.42 0.42 -7.50
CA LEU A 74 2.25 1.81 -7.09
C LEU A 74 1.34 2.56 -8.06
N HIS A 75 0.42 3.32 -7.50
CA HIS A 75 -0.30 4.42 -8.14
C HIS A 75 -0.32 5.58 -7.15
N GLY A 76 0.29 6.71 -7.53
CA GLY A 76 0.40 7.83 -6.63
C GLY A 76 0.77 9.12 -7.35
N TYR A 77 1.11 10.16 -6.57
CA TYR A 77 1.40 11.51 -7.04
C TYR A 77 2.80 11.92 -6.60
N ILE A 78 3.56 12.53 -7.50
CA ILE A 78 4.93 12.99 -7.23
C ILE A 78 4.87 14.13 -6.20
N SER A 79 5.47 13.91 -5.04
CA SER A 79 5.59 14.90 -3.96
C SER A 79 6.90 15.66 -3.99
N GLU A 80 7.98 15.01 -4.46
CA GLU A 80 9.31 15.61 -4.55
C GLU A 80 10.14 14.98 -5.65
N VAL A 81 11.00 15.79 -6.29
CA VAL A 81 12.01 15.34 -7.25
C VAL A 81 13.35 15.97 -6.90
N LYS A 82 14.35 15.15 -6.65
CA LYS A 82 15.73 15.58 -6.37
C LYS A 82 16.69 14.91 -7.35
N THR A 83 17.65 15.67 -7.85
CA THR A 83 18.72 15.13 -8.69
C THR A 83 20.07 15.54 -8.13
N ALA A 84 20.95 14.57 -7.97
CA ALA A 84 22.31 14.78 -7.47
C ALA A 84 23.30 13.89 -8.22
N TRP A 85 24.56 14.31 -8.26
CA TRP A 85 25.65 13.48 -8.76
C TRP A 85 26.16 12.57 -7.64
N ASN A 86 26.21 11.28 -7.93
CA ASN A 86 26.79 10.26 -7.06
C ASN A 86 27.97 9.60 -7.81
N GLY A 87 29.17 10.15 -7.59
CA GLY A 87 30.34 9.78 -8.38
C GLY A 87 30.20 10.21 -9.84
N VAL A 88 30.13 9.24 -10.76
CA VAL A 88 29.97 9.46 -12.21
C VAL A 88 28.51 9.40 -12.67
N ASP A 89 27.64 8.91 -11.83
CA ASP A 89 26.22 8.74 -12.15
C ASP A 89 25.38 9.91 -11.63
N LYS A 90 24.42 10.32 -12.44
CA LYS A 90 23.38 11.27 -12.06
C LYS A 90 22.16 10.53 -11.51
N GLU A 91 21.98 10.57 -10.19
CA GLU A 91 20.86 9.93 -9.50
C GLU A 91 19.68 10.91 -9.39
N THR A 92 18.51 10.48 -9.85
CA THR A 92 17.26 11.22 -9.66
C THR A 92 16.36 10.43 -8.70
N THR A 93 16.11 11.00 -7.54
CA THR A 93 15.19 10.46 -6.53
C THR A 93 13.84 11.14 -6.68
N ILE A 94 12.79 10.35 -6.80
CA ILE A 94 11.39 10.79 -6.90
C ILE A 94 10.64 10.22 -5.70
N HIS A 95 10.04 11.09 -4.89
CA HIS A 95 9.12 10.70 -3.82
C HIS A 95 7.69 10.75 -4.35
N VAL A 96 6.91 9.74 -4.01
CA VAL A 96 5.53 9.57 -4.48
C VAL A 96 4.65 9.18 -3.30
N LEU A 97 3.58 9.92 -3.09
CA LEU A 97 2.52 9.60 -2.14
C LEU A 97 1.42 8.81 -2.83
N ASP A 98 0.91 7.76 -2.21
CA ASP A 98 -0.14 6.91 -2.76
C ASP A 98 -1.56 7.52 -2.67
N SER A 99 -1.67 8.73 -2.13
CA SER A 99 -2.87 9.59 -2.18
C SER A 99 -2.49 11.06 -2.09
N ASP A 100 -3.45 11.95 -2.32
CA ASP A 100 -3.30 13.39 -2.07
C ASP A 100 -3.03 13.67 -0.58
N ASP A 101 -2.56 14.88 -0.28
CA ASP A 101 -2.48 15.36 1.10
C ASP A 101 -3.90 15.47 1.71
N LEU A 102 -4.18 14.58 2.63
CA LEU A 102 -5.46 14.49 3.32
C LEU A 102 -5.54 15.34 4.59
N SER A 103 -4.46 15.97 5.01
CA SER A 103 -4.36 16.76 6.25
C SER A 103 -5.28 17.99 6.26
N SER A 104 -5.67 18.47 5.09
CA SER A 104 -6.62 19.58 4.93
C SER A 104 -8.09 19.17 5.07
N ARG A 105 -8.40 17.86 5.10
CA ARG A 105 -9.77 17.33 5.18
C ARG A 105 -10.22 17.29 6.64
N LYS A 106 -10.84 18.40 7.09
CA LYS A 106 -11.31 18.56 8.47
C LYS A 106 -12.80 18.88 8.50
N LEU A 107 -13.46 18.47 9.58
CA LEU A 107 -14.86 18.79 9.87
C LEU A 107 -14.94 19.61 11.16
N GLU A 108 -15.91 20.53 11.17
CA GLU A 108 -16.27 21.30 12.35
C GLU A 108 -17.68 20.83 12.81
N ASP A 109 -17.69 20.07 13.91
CA ASP A 109 -18.89 19.70 14.69
C ASP A 109 -20.12 19.27 13.87
N VAL A 110 -19.97 18.30 12.99
CA VAL A 110 -21.10 17.69 12.27
C VAL A 110 -21.81 16.71 13.19
N ALA A 111 -23.05 17.05 13.57
CA ALA A 111 -23.85 16.25 14.48
C ALA A 111 -24.75 15.26 13.71
N TYR A 112 -24.76 14.02 14.16
CA TYR A 112 -25.64 12.94 13.69
C TYR A 112 -26.68 12.62 14.76
N ALA A 113 -27.92 12.41 14.34
CA ALA A 113 -29.04 12.12 15.24
C ALA A 113 -28.84 10.80 16.01
N GLU A 114 -29.57 10.69 17.14
CA GLU A 114 -29.68 9.44 17.88
C GLU A 114 -30.14 8.29 16.97
N GLY A 115 -29.52 7.13 17.14
CA GLY A 115 -29.79 5.94 16.34
C GLY A 115 -29.10 5.89 14.97
N THR A 116 -28.26 6.88 14.61
CA THR A 116 -27.51 6.86 13.35
C THR A 116 -26.50 5.69 13.37
N ARG A 117 -26.41 4.97 12.23
CA ARG A 117 -25.49 3.85 12.07
C ARG A 117 -24.10 4.29 11.64
N ALA A 118 -23.09 3.57 12.07
CA ALA A 118 -21.70 3.77 11.70
C ALA A 118 -21.49 3.71 10.18
N SER A 119 -22.17 2.79 9.48
CA SER A 119 -22.11 2.66 8.02
C SER A 119 -22.49 3.94 7.29
N PHE A 120 -23.52 4.65 7.77
CA PHE A 120 -23.95 5.91 7.19
C PHE A 120 -22.87 6.98 7.36
N ILE A 121 -22.36 7.16 8.58
CA ILE A 121 -21.33 8.16 8.87
C ILE A 121 -20.04 7.87 8.09
N LEU A 122 -19.61 6.61 8.03
CA LEU A 122 -18.41 6.21 7.28
C LEU A 122 -18.53 6.49 5.78
N GLN A 123 -19.70 6.29 5.18
CA GLN A 123 -19.93 6.61 3.76
C GLN A 123 -19.85 8.11 3.50
N GLU A 124 -20.41 8.93 4.39
CA GLU A 124 -20.28 10.38 4.29
C GLU A 124 -18.81 10.82 4.44
N MET A 125 -18.11 10.27 5.44
CA MET A 125 -16.68 10.57 5.66
C MET A 125 -15.82 10.15 4.46
N ALA A 126 -16.10 8.98 3.85
CA ALA A 126 -15.42 8.55 2.62
C ALA A 126 -15.64 9.55 1.48
N GLY A 127 -16.86 10.09 1.34
CA GLY A 127 -17.17 11.17 0.39
C GLY A 127 -16.38 12.46 0.67
N GLN A 128 -16.27 12.85 1.94
CA GLN A 128 -15.48 14.03 2.36
C GLN A 128 -13.97 13.84 2.14
N LEU A 129 -13.48 12.60 2.29
CA LEU A 129 -12.08 12.29 2.02
C LEU A 129 -11.73 12.45 0.54
N GLY A 130 -12.69 12.22 -0.36
CA GLY A 130 -12.52 12.41 -1.80
C GLY A 130 -11.76 11.28 -2.50
N LEU A 131 -11.52 10.16 -1.82
CA LEU A 131 -10.90 8.97 -2.41
C LEU A 131 -11.97 7.96 -2.87
N PRO A 132 -11.75 7.23 -3.98
CA PRO A 132 -12.62 6.12 -4.35
C PRO A 132 -12.67 5.07 -3.24
N LEU A 133 -13.89 4.69 -2.82
CA LEU A 133 -14.11 3.63 -1.85
C LEU A 133 -14.09 2.27 -2.57
N ALA A 134 -12.96 1.55 -2.46
CA ALA A 134 -12.75 0.29 -3.16
C ALA A 134 -13.47 -0.89 -2.51
N GLN A 135 -13.52 -0.90 -1.18
CA GLN A 135 -14.25 -1.91 -0.40
C GLN A 135 -14.86 -1.29 0.84
N PHE A 136 -16.08 -1.73 1.16
CA PHE A 136 -16.81 -1.32 2.34
C PHE A 136 -17.46 -2.54 3.00
N TYR A 137 -16.87 -3.02 4.08
CA TYR A 137 -17.36 -4.14 4.86
C TYR A 137 -17.10 -3.91 6.35
N LEU A 138 -18.15 -3.94 7.16
CA LEU A 138 -18.08 -3.81 8.61
C LEU A 138 -18.31 -5.16 9.26
N ASN A 139 -17.54 -5.50 10.29
CA ASN A 139 -17.83 -6.69 11.11
C ASN A 139 -19.15 -6.52 11.85
N GLN A 140 -19.37 -5.34 12.38
CA GLN A 140 -20.59 -4.94 13.06
C GLN A 140 -20.94 -3.51 12.68
N ASP A 141 -22.14 -3.27 12.19
CA ASP A 141 -22.64 -1.92 11.94
C ASP A 141 -23.21 -1.32 13.23
N VAL A 142 -22.32 -0.64 13.99
CA VAL A 142 -22.65 -0.04 15.28
C VAL A 142 -23.70 1.04 15.11
N GLN A 143 -24.68 1.10 16.02
CA GLN A 143 -25.66 2.17 16.12
C GLN A 143 -25.29 3.10 17.28
N TYR A 144 -25.25 4.39 17.04
CA TYR A 144 -24.97 5.40 18.05
C TYR A 144 -26.27 5.89 18.69
N ASP A 145 -26.68 5.24 19.77
CA ASP A 145 -27.98 5.51 20.46
C ASP A 145 -28.06 6.94 21.02
N GLY A 146 -26.95 7.53 21.45
CA GLY A 146 -26.88 8.92 21.91
C GLY A 146 -26.52 9.95 20.85
N GLY A 147 -26.54 9.55 19.56
CA GLY A 147 -26.02 10.36 18.46
C GLY A 147 -24.49 10.32 18.38
N TYR A 148 -23.95 11.00 17.39
CA TYR A 148 -22.49 11.10 17.17
C TYR A 148 -22.13 12.50 16.68
N THR A 149 -21.07 13.08 17.21
CA THR A 149 -20.52 14.35 16.69
C THR A 149 -19.16 14.09 16.07
N ALA A 150 -19.05 14.35 14.77
CA ALA A 150 -17.82 14.26 14.01
C ALA A 150 -17.12 15.61 13.99
N SER A 151 -15.89 15.67 14.52
CA SER A 151 -15.08 16.89 14.56
C SER A 151 -13.59 16.53 14.46
N GLY A 152 -12.83 17.32 13.76
CA GLY A 152 -11.39 17.11 13.54
C GLY A 152 -11.08 16.50 12.17
N ASP A 153 -9.95 15.80 12.09
CA ASP A 153 -9.47 15.20 10.83
C ASP A 153 -10.38 14.05 10.37
N VAL A 154 -10.79 14.08 9.09
CA VAL A 154 -11.68 13.07 8.51
C VAL A 154 -11.09 11.66 8.62
N THR A 155 -9.77 11.53 8.46
CA THR A 155 -9.06 10.25 8.61
C THR A 155 -9.17 9.69 10.04
N ASP A 156 -9.05 10.54 11.06
CA ASP A 156 -9.18 10.13 12.46
C ASP A 156 -10.62 9.72 12.81
N ILE A 157 -11.61 10.43 12.25
CA ILE A 157 -13.02 10.08 12.39
C ILE A 157 -13.29 8.71 11.77
N ILE A 158 -12.84 8.46 10.53
CA ILE A 158 -12.98 7.16 9.84
C ILE A 158 -12.31 6.05 10.67
N LYS A 159 -11.06 6.28 11.12
CA LYS A 159 -10.30 5.32 11.92
C LYS A 159 -11.04 4.93 13.21
N LYS A 160 -11.58 5.91 13.93
CA LYS A 160 -12.31 5.69 15.17
C LYS A 160 -13.60 4.89 14.94
N ILE A 161 -14.41 5.30 13.98
CA ILE A 161 -15.70 4.63 13.69
C ILE A 161 -15.45 3.22 13.13
N ALA A 162 -14.43 3.02 12.28
CA ALA A 162 -14.05 1.70 11.79
C ALA A 162 -13.62 0.78 12.96
N ALA A 163 -12.86 1.30 13.92
CA ALA A 163 -12.46 0.56 15.12
C ALA A 163 -13.67 0.18 15.98
N ASP A 164 -14.64 1.09 16.19
CA ASP A 164 -15.91 0.79 16.89
C ASP A 164 -16.65 -0.37 16.23
N CYS A 165 -16.56 -0.48 14.89
CA CYS A 165 -17.16 -1.57 14.10
C CYS A 165 -16.29 -2.84 14.04
N GLY A 166 -15.18 -2.91 14.76
CA GLY A 166 -14.22 -4.03 14.73
C GLY A 166 -13.56 -4.21 13.36
N THR A 167 -13.36 -3.14 12.62
CA THR A 167 -12.92 -3.12 11.24
C THR A 167 -11.69 -2.20 11.09
N SER A 168 -10.93 -2.35 10.04
CA SER A 168 -9.81 -1.48 9.69
C SER A 168 -10.17 -0.57 8.52
N ALA A 169 -9.60 0.63 8.51
CA ALA A 169 -9.63 1.52 7.35
C ALA A 169 -8.21 1.86 6.95
N TYR A 170 -7.91 1.82 5.65
CA TYR A 170 -6.58 2.11 5.12
C TYR A 170 -6.64 2.61 3.67
N ILE A 171 -5.57 3.24 3.24
CA ILE A 171 -5.37 3.70 1.87
C ILE A 171 -4.41 2.76 1.17
N ASN A 172 -4.69 2.43 -0.08
CA ASN A 172 -3.80 1.67 -0.92
C ASN A 172 -4.01 2.05 -2.39
N LYS A 173 -2.94 2.41 -3.08
CA LYS A 173 -2.95 2.78 -4.50
C LYS A 173 -4.01 3.83 -4.84
N GLY A 174 -4.14 4.86 -3.99
CA GLY A 174 -5.09 5.96 -4.19
C GLY A 174 -6.55 5.62 -3.88
N GLN A 175 -6.83 4.53 -3.22
CA GLN A 175 -8.19 4.08 -2.89
C GLN A 175 -8.36 3.85 -1.40
N LEU A 176 -9.56 4.15 -0.88
CA LEU A 176 -9.95 3.87 0.50
C LEU A 176 -10.54 2.46 0.62
N TYR A 177 -10.10 1.73 1.62
CA TYR A 177 -10.62 0.43 2.02
C TYR A 177 -11.12 0.48 3.44
N ILE A 178 -12.33 0.01 3.68
CA ILE A 178 -12.91 -0.18 5.01
C ILE A 178 -13.31 -1.66 5.10
N ARG A 179 -12.47 -2.46 5.75
CA ARG A 179 -12.67 -3.92 5.84
C ARG A 179 -11.88 -4.53 6.98
N ASN A 180 -12.30 -5.71 7.44
CA ASN A 180 -11.51 -6.51 8.36
C ASN A 180 -10.32 -7.15 7.61
N LEU A 181 -9.11 -6.90 8.07
CA LEU A 181 -7.89 -7.51 7.51
C LEU A 181 -7.94 -9.04 7.55
N ARG A 182 -8.58 -9.62 8.58
CA ARG A 182 -8.67 -11.07 8.79
C ARG A 182 -9.71 -11.77 7.93
N HIS A 183 -10.58 -11.03 7.23
CA HIS A 183 -11.48 -11.61 6.23
C HIS A 183 -10.79 -11.78 4.86
N GLY A 184 -9.58 -11.24 4.70
CA GLY A 184 -8.70 -11.48 3.56
C GLY A 184 -9.26 -11.05 2.20
N ALA A 185 -8.46 -11.28 1.18
CA ALA A 185 -8.86 -11.21 -0.21
C ALA A 185 -9.41 -12.58 -0.66
N ASP A 186 -10.18 -12.61 -1.76
CA ASP A 186 -10.75 -13.85 -2.29
C ASP A 186 -9.65 -14.81 -2.79
N ASP A 187 -8.52 -14.28 -3.24
CA ASP A 187 -7.39 -15.06 -3.72
C ASP A 187 -6.39 -15.37 -2.60
N VAL A 188 -6.10 -16.65 -2.42
CA VAL A 188 -5.07 -17.14 -1.49
C VAL A 188 -3.77 -17.36 -2.24
N ILE A 189 -2.72 -16.66 -1.83
CA ILE A 189 -1.37 -16.81 -2.41
C ILE A 189 -0.60 -17.85 -1.60
N GLU A 190 -0.22 -18.94 -2.26
CA GLU A 190 0.64 -19.95 -1.63
C GLU A 190 2.10 -19.49 -1.67
N LEU A 191 2.73 -19.45 -0.49
CA LEU A 191 4.12 -19.03 -0.32
C LEU A 191 4.95 -20.16 0.30
N SER A 192 5.82 -20.74 -0.52
CA SER A 192 6.78 -21.80 -0.17
C SER A 192 8.13 -21.49 -0.79
N GLN A 193 9.16 -22.30 -0.49
CA GLN A 193 10.45 -22.17 -1.17
C GLN A 193 10.32 -22.30 -2.70
N ASP A 194 9.42 -23.16 -3.16
CA ASP A 194 9.19 -23.40 -4.59
C ASP A 194 8.40 -22.27 -5.28
N THR A 195 7.64 -21.48 -4.50
CA THR A 195 6.85 -20.36 -5.00
C THR A 195 7.44 -18.99 -4.67
N GLY A 196 8.67 -18.95 -4.16
CA GLY A 196 9.45 -17.72 -4.00
C GLY A 196 9.64 -17.22 -2.58
N LEU A 197 9.35 -18.03 -1.52
CA LEU A 197 9.71 -17.67 -0.14
C LEU A 197 11.24 -17.60 0.00
N ILE A 198 11.74 -16.51 0.55
CA ILE A 198 13.16 -16.27 0.79
C ILE A 198 13.43 -16.35 2.30
N GLY A 199 14.45 -17.11 2.68
CA GLY A 199 14.88 -17.20 4.06
C GLY A 199 13.91 -17.97 4.95
N ARG A 200 13.83 -17.57 6.22
CA ARG A 200 13.00 -18.21 7.24
C ARG A 200 11.94 -17.22 7.72
N PRO A 201 10.67 -17.66 7.86
CA PRO A 201 9.66 -16.87 8.53
C PRO A 201 10.05 -16.54 9.97
N GLU A 202 9.93 -15.28 10.37
CA GLU A 202 10.28 -14.82 11.72
C GLU A 202 9.00 -14.47 12.50
N PRO A 203 8.76 -15.08 13.66
CA PRO A 203 7.59 -14.74 14.46
C PRO A 203 7.72 -13.34 15.06
N PHE A 204 6.59 -12.62 15.14
CA PHE A 204 6.48 -11.38 15.90
C PHE A 204 5.25 -11.38 16.78
N LYS A 205 5.30 -10.57 17.84
CA LYS A 205 4.17 -10.33 18.74
C LYS A 205 4.20 -8.88 19.20
N GLU A 206 3.08 -8.20 18.96
CA GLU A 206 2.77 -6.84 19.44
C GLU A 206 1.52 -6.93 20.35
N GLU A 207 1.12 -5.82 20.99
CA GLU A 207 -0.05 -5.82 21.90
C GLU A 207 -1.33 -6.37 21.24
N SER A 208 -1.59 -5.94 20.00
CA SER A 208 -2.85 -6.26 19.29
C SER A 208 -2.67 -7.30 18.18
N PHE A 209 -1.44 -7.62 17.79
CA PHE A 209 -1.15 -8.48 16.64
C PHE A 209 -0.05 -9.49 16.95
N SER A 210 -0.24 -10.70 16.46
CA SER A 210 0.82 -11.70 16.40
C SER A 210 0.82 -12.37 15.03
N GLY A 211 2.00 -12.76 14.57
CA GLY A 211 2.11 -13.31 13.22
C GLY A 211 3.54 -13.63 12.83
N MET A 212 3.82 -13.50 11.54
CA MET A 212 5.11 -13.81 10.93
C MET A 212 5.58 -12.69 10.01
N LYS A 213 6.86 -12.35 10.09
CA LYS A 213 7.57 -11.57 9.07
C LYS A 213 8.04 -12.50 7.98
N LEU A 214 7.77 -12.14 6.75
CA LEU A 214 8.08 -12.94 5.57
C LEU A 214 8.84 -12.10 4.55
N LYS A 215 9.72 -12.74 3.79
CA LYS A 215 10.37 -12.18 2.60
C LYS A 215 10.14 -13.13 1.43
N SER A 216 9.74 -12.59 0.29
CA SER A 216 9.58 -13.37 -0.95
C SER A 216 10.26 -12.70 -2.12
N GLN A 217 10.44 -13.43 -3.21
CA GLN A 217 10.62 -12.82 -4.51
C GLN A 217 9.47 -11.85 -4.76
N LEU A 218 9.69 -10.76 -5.51
CA LEU A 218 8.68 -9.74 -5.72
C LEU A 218 7.41 -10.37 -6.30
N GLN A 219 6.30 -10.16 -5.60
CA GLN A 219 4.98 -10.61 -6.03
C GLN A 219 4.00 -9.42 -5.99
N HIS A 220 3.71 -8.87 -7.16
CA HIS A 220 2.89 -7.65 -7.31
C HIS A 220 1.45 -7.79 -6.77
N ARG A 221 0.94 -9.03 -6.61
CA ARG A 221 -0.39 -9.28 -6.06
C ARG A 221 -0.46 -9.18 -4.55
N ILE A 222 0.71 -9.24 -3.87
CA ILE A 222 0.74 -9.11 -2.41
C ILE A 222 0.59 -7.65 -2.02
N THR A 223 -0.39 -7.38 -1.17
CA THR A 223 -0.70 -6.06 -0.64
C THR A 223 -1.41 -6.19 0.71
N THR A 224 -1.82 -5.09 1.32
CA THR A 224 -2.62 -5.10 2.56
C THR A 224 -3.89 -5.93 2.39
N ALA A 225 -4.21 -6.74 3.39
CA ALA A 225 -5.29 -7.73 3.44
C ALA A 225 -5.16 -8.92 2.48
N SER A 226 -4.05 -9.10 1.77
CA SER A 226 -3.78 -10.35 1.03
C SER A 226 -3.72 -11.54 1.98
N VAL A 227 -4.22 -12.70 1.52
CA VAL A 227 -4.16 -13.95 2.26
C VAL A 227 -2.99 -14.78 1.76
N ILE A 228 -2.07 -15.11 2.68
CA ILE A 228 -0.92 -15.96 2.39
C ILE A 228 -1.12 -17.32 3.07
N ARG A 229 -1.08 -18.38 2.28
CA ARG A 229 -0.89 -19.74 2.79
C ARG A 229 0.60 -20.04 2.83
N LEU A 230 1.18 -19.86 4.01
CA LEU A 230 2.60 -20.15 4.23
C LEU A 230 2.83 -21.65 4.35
N LEU A 231 3.70 -22.19 3.51
CA LEU A 231 4.18 -23.58 3.54
C LEU A 231 5.70 -23.55 3.68
N SER A 232 6.19 -23.52 4.91
CA SER A 232 7.62 -23.60 5.19
C SER A 232 7.96 -24.89 5.95
N ARG A 233 9.24 -25.29 5.93
CA ARG A 233 9.72 -26.48 6.69
C ARG A 233 9.47 -26.38 8.20
N GLN A 234 9.31 -25.17 8.72
CA GLN A 234 9.17 -24.92 10.17
C GLN A 234 7.75 -24.62 10.57
N LYS A 235 6.93 -24.08 9.67
CA LYS A 235 5.60 -23.59 9.98
C LYS A 235 4.70 -23.64 8.75
N GLU A 236 3.50 -24.17 8.94
CA GLU A 236 2.37 -23.97 8.06
C GLU A 236 1.38 -23.04 8.74
N ALA A 237 0.91 -22.03 8.04
CA ALA A 237 -0.04 -21.07 8.59
C ALA A 237 -0.80 -20.32 7.47
N THR A 238 -2.03 -19.93 7.77
CA THR A 238 -2.72 -18.88 7.01
C THR A 238 -2.44 -17.54 7.68
N LEU A 239 -2.03 -16.56 6.89
CA LEU A 239 -1.67 -15.23 7.36
C LEU A 239 -2.41 -14.18 6.53
N HIS A 240 -2.86 -13.13 7.19
CA HIS A 240 -3.46 -11.95 6.56
C HIS A 240 -2.44 -10.83 6.58
N ILE A 241 -2.07 -10.31 5.43
CA ILE A 241 -1.02 -9.30 5.33
C ILE A 241 -1.52 -7.97 5.88
N ARG A 242 -0.78 -7.42 6.85
CA ARG A 242 -1.05 -6.13 7.48
C ARG A 242 -0.29 -5.01 6.78
N LYS A 243 1.00 -5.19 6.59
CA LYS A 243 1.90 -4.22 5.98
C LYS A 243 3.09 -4.89 5.31
N GLY A 244 3.76 -4.14 4.47
CA GLY A 244 4.96 -4.62 3.79
C GLY A 244 5.54 -3.59 2.84
N SER A 245 6.45 -4.04 1.99
CA SER A 245 7.00 -3.22 0.90
C SER A 245 7.47 -4.08 -0.26
N HIS A 246 7.35 -3.53 -1.46
CA HIS A 246 8.03 -4.04 -2.65
C HIS A 246 9.34 -3.28 -2.82
N LYS A 247 10.42 -4.01 -3.06
CA LYS A 247 11.76 -3.41 -3.21
C LYS A 247 12.46 -3.92 -4.46
N MET A 248 13.08 -3.01 -5.16
CA MET A 248 14.04 -3.26 -6.23
C MET A 248 15.31 -2.48 -5.97
N THR A 249 16.42 -3.17 -5.93
CA THR A 249 17.78 -2.59 -5.86
C THR A 249 18.68 -3.35 -6.82
N SER A 250 19.95 -3.02 -6.85
CA SER A 250 20.94 -3.76 -7.65
C SER A 250 20.98 -5.26 -7.28
N SER A 251 20.72 -5.63 -6.02
CA SER A 251 20.77 -7.01 -5.51
C SER A 251 19.39 -7.62 -5.27
N ASP A 252 18.45 -6.84 -4.77
CA ASP A 252 17.14 -7.31 -4.33
C ASP A 252 16.04 -7.05 -5.37
N PHE A 253 15.10 -7.98 -5.49
CA PHE A 253 13.83 -7.83 -6.17
C PHE A 253 12.80 -8.64 -5.38
N VAL A 254 12.27 -8.02 -4.33
CA VAL A 254 11.59 -8.74 -3.25
C VAL A 254 10.33 -8.03 -2.77
N THR A 255 9.46 -8.81 -2.13
CA THR A 255 8.36 -8.31 -1.28
C THR A 255 8.66 -8.75 0.16
N GLU A 256 8.76 -7.77 1.07
CA GLU A 256 8.85 -7.99 2.50
C GLU A 256 7.49 -7.68 3.13
N MET A 257 7.02 -8.50 4.07
CA MET A 257 5.68 -8.37 4.60
C MET A 257 5.53 -8.87 6.03
N GLU A 258 4.58 -8.31 6.74
CA GLU A 258 4.10 -8.80 8.04
C GLU A 258 2.69 -9.36 7.88
N GLY A 259 2.54 -10.66 8.12
CA GLY A 259 1.27 -11.36 8.12
C GLY A 259 0.80 -11.68 9.53
N ILE A 260 -0.44 -11.37 9.85
CA ILE A 260 -1.08 -11.66 11.14
C ILE A 260 -1.89 -12.96 11.05
N TYR A 261 -2.00 -13.65 12.19
CA TYR A 261 -2.88 -14.82 12.29
C TYR A 261 -4.37 -14.41 12.24
N PRO A 262 -5.24 -15.31 11.74
CA PRO A 262 -6.70 -15.14 11.74
C PRO A 262 -7.30 -14.78 13.09
#